data_3e2d1a46f9f967c32883e26fc2f19649
#
_entry.id   3e2d1a46f9f967c32883e26fc2f19649
#
_cell.length_a   1.000
_cell.length_b   1.000
_cell.length_c   1.000
_cell.angle_alpha   90.00
_cell.angle_beta   90.00
_cell.angle_gamma   90.00
#
_symmetry.space_group_name_H-M   'P 1'
#
loop_
_entity.id
_entity.type
_entity.pdbx_description
1 polymer ?
#
loop_
_entity_poly.entity_id
_entity_poly.type
_entity_poly.pdbx_seq_one_letter_code
_entity_poly.pdbx_strand_id
1 'polypeptide(L)'
;MMKKIIASAAIALTAFTSVNAAEKVVVTLQPDSAAPLINKEIYGQFAEHLGTCIYGGLWVGTESSVPNTDGYRNDMLAALRELHVPVLRWPGGCFADEYHWTDGIGPRKDRPRMVNNNWGGTVEDNSFGTHEFFNLCEMLGIEPYLSGNVGSGTVEELAKWVEYITAEDGPQAKIRKQNGRETPWRLKYLGVGNESWGCGGSFTPEHYANEYRRYQTYCRNFNGNKLYKIASGASDYDYNWTDVLMRNAKNQMDGLSLHYYTVAGWSGSKGSATKFSDDDYYWTLGKCLEIGDVVRRHMDIMDKYDPKKRVGLLVDEWGTWWDEEPGTVAGHLYQQNTMRDAMVAALSLNTFHGLTDRVKMTNIAQIANVLQSMILTNDSALVLTPTYFVYKMYVPHQDARYIPLNVDTRMRQVRDHREVPQVSVTASEKDGKVTISLTNTDLKEVAEVEVPLADIAPALGFKNLKKLPLSGEILTSADIHDYNDFDHPTTVGLKPFKDVRIDKSTLKIKLPAKSIVTLTLG
;
A
#
# COMPACT_ATOMS: atom_id res chain seq x y z
N MET A 1 21.27 -77.81 45.03
CA MET A 1 20.17 -77.04 44.44
C MET A 1 20.33 -75.60 44.82
N MET A 2 20.94 -74.80 43.95
CA MET A 2 21.19 -73.33 44.15
C MET A 2 20.06 -72.54 43.47
N LYS A 3 19.30 -71.77 44.23
CA LYS A 3 18.32 -70.79 43.69
C LYS A 3 19.04 -69.52 43.32
N LYS A 4 19.03 -69.13 42.04
CA LYS A 4 19.47 -67.84 41.55
C LYS A 4 18.37 -66.81 41.79
N ILE A 5 18.67 -65.80 42.55
CA ILE A 5 17.84 -64.60 42.71
C ILE A 5 18.27 -63.60 41.57
N ILE A 6 17.30 -63.26 40.72
CA ILE A 6 17.49 -62.19 39.69
C ILE A 6 16.92 -60.91 40.29
N ALA A 7 17.79 -59.91 40.54
CA ALA A 7 17.38 -58.58 40.93
C ALA A 7 17.17 -57.75 39.67
N SER A 8 15.92 -57.35 39.41
CA SER A 8 15.60 -56.36 38.33
C SER A 8 15.81 -54.93 38.84
N ALA A 9 16.79 -54.25 38.30
CA ALA A 9 16.96 -52.82 38.54
C ALA A 9 16.06 -52.05 37.54
N ALA A 10 15.07 -51.35 38.07
CA ALA A 10 14.25 -50.41 37.30
C ALA A 10 15.00 -49.09 37.22
N ILE A 11 15.47 -48.74 36.01
CA ILE A 11 16.03 -47.40 35.71
C ILE A 11 14.85 -46.47 35.43
N ALA A 12 14.57 -45.56 36.33
CA ALA A 12 13.63 -44.47 36.13
C ALA A 12 14.29 -43.42 35.21
N LEU A 13 13.84 -43.36 33.98
CA LEU A 13 14.22 -42.31 33.02
C LEU A 13 13.42 -41.04 33.38
N THR A 14 14.02 -40.13 34.13
CA THR A 14 13.48 -38.75 34.31
C THR A 14 13.72 -37.97 33.02
N ALA A 15 12.67 -37.83 32.23
CA ALA A 15 12.68 -36.91 31.12
C ALA A 15 12.71 -35.46 31.67
N PHE A 16 13.86 -34.84 31.65
CA PHE A 16 13.96 -33.39 31.81
C PHE A 16 13.36 -32.76 30.54
N THR A 17 12.12 -32.33 30.60
CA THR A 17 11.61 -31.34 29.63
C THR A 17 12.28 -30.01 29.97
N SER A 18 13.33 -29.67 29.25
CA SER A 18 13.85 -28.31 29.24
C SER A 18 12.74 -27.43 28.65
N VAL A 19 12.04 -26.70 29.51
CA VAL A 19 11.24 -25.56 29.10
C VAL A 19 12.28 -24.54 28.59
N ASN A 20 12.53 -24.52 27.28
CA ASN A 20 13.24 -23.42 26.67
C ASN A 20 12.44 -22.18 26.99
N ALA A 21 13.00 -21.29 27.81
CA ALA A 21 12.47 -19.93 27.96
C ALA A 21 12.32 -19.36 26.55
N ALA A 22 11.13 -18.88 26.19
CA ALA A 22 10.92 -18.25 24.91
C ALA A 22 11.99 -17.18 24.71
N GLU A 23 12.70 -17.27 23.58
CA GLU A 23 13.75 -16.31 23.25
C GLU A 23 13.10 -14.93 23.13
N LYS A 24 13.60 -13.98 23.93
CA LYS A 24 13.02 -12.64 23.98
C LYS A 24 13.38 -11.86 22.73
N VAL A 25 12.40 -11.16 22.17
CA VAL A 25 12.62 -10.21 21.09
C VAL A 25 13.05 -8.88 21.68
N VAL A 26 14.20 -8.36 21.25
CA VAL A 26 14.71 -7.06 21.70
C VAL A 26 14.65 -6.05 20.54
N VAL A 27 13.96 -4.92 20.77
CA VAL A 27 13.87 -3.81 19.82
C VAL A 27 14.71 -2.66 20.33
N THR A 28 15.77 -2.32 19.61
CA THR A 28 16.64 -1.18 19.93
C THR A 28 16.31 -0.02 19.02
N LEU A 29 15.68 1.01 19.58
CA LEU A 29 15.39 2.27 18.87
C LEU A 29 16.64 3.16 18.85
N GLN A 30 16.87 3.86 17.73
CA GLN A 30 18.02 4.72 17.48
C GLN A 30 17.53 6.11 17.01
N PRO A 31 16.95 6.94 17.91
CA PRO A 31 16.42 8.25 17.52
C PRO A 31 17.51 9.11 16.88
N ASP A 32 17.23 9.62 15.68
CA ASP A 32 18.08 10.50 14.92
C ASP A 32 17.26 11.69 14.41
N SER A 33 17.60 12.89 14.85
CA SER A 33 16.93 14.12 14.43
C SER A 33 17.13 14.42 12.93
N ALA A 34 18.13 13.82 12.28
CA ALA A 34 18.37 13.92 10.85
C ALA A 34 17.65 12.82 10.03
N ALA A 35 17.03 11.84 10.69
CA ALA A 35 16.27 10.80 9.99
C ALA A 35 15.12 11.40 9.15
N PRO A 36 14.82 10.84 7.99
CA PRO A 36 13.79 11.36 7.10
C PRO A 36 12.39 11.22 7.70
N LEU A 37 11.46 12.03 7.19
CA LEU A 37 10.03 11.84 7.46
C LEU A 37 9.50 10.65 6.66
N ILE A 38 8.61 9.89 7.26
CA ILE A 38 7.78 8.93 6.56
C ILE A 38 6.79 9.72 5.72
N ASN A 39 7.02 9.79 4.40
CA ASN A 39 6.13 10.54 3.52
C ASN A 39 4.70 10.00 3.64
N LYS A 40 3.73 10.86 3.89
CA LYS A 40 2.33 10.42 3.99
C LYS A 40 1.85 9.71 2.73
N GLU A 41 2.38 10.07 1.56
CA GLU A 41 2.04 9.45 0.29
C GLU A 41 2.42 7.95 0.20
N ILE A 42 3.21 7.41 1.14
CA ILE A 42 3.39 5.95 1.33
C ILE A 42 2.06 5.24 1.64
N TYR A 43 1.06 5.97 2.13
CA TYR A 43 -0.29 5.48 2.39
C TYR A 43 -1.27 5.72 1.24
N GLY A 44 -0.73 5.97 0.03
CA GLY A 44 -1.50 6.21 -1.17
C GLY A 44 -2.39 5.04 -1.56
N GLN A 45 -3.44 5.37 -2.30
CA GLN A 45 -4.43 4.45 -2.81
C GLN A 45 -4.44 4.45 -4.33
N PHE A 46 -4.96 3.38 -4.91
CA PHE A 46 -5.10 3.23 -6.35
C PHE A 46 -6.55 2.89 -6.71
N ALA A 47 -7.09 3.59 -7.69
CA ALA A 47 -8.40 3.37 -8.26
C ALA A 47 -8.28 3.24 -9.78
N GLU A 48 -8.80 2.17 -10.33
CA GLU A 48 -8.80 1.89 -11.75
C GLU A 48 -10.22 1.60 -12.24
N HIS A 49 -10.50 1.94 -13.49
CA HIS A 49 -11.69 1.43 -14.19
C HIS A 49 -11.51 -0.08 -14.43
N LEU A 50 -11.68 -0.85 -13.37
CA LEU A 50 -11.52 -2.28 -13.29
C LEU A 50 -12.62 -2.85 -12.38
N GLY A 51 -13.37 -3.84 -12.88
CA GLY A 51 -14.45 -4.45 -12.11
C GLY A 51 -15.37 -3.41 -11.50
N THR A 52 -15.58 -3.48 -10.21
CA THR A 52 -16.42 -2.55 -9.45
C THR A 52 -15.61 -1.59 -8.55
N CYS A 53 -14.36 -1.30 -8.91
CA CYS A 53 -13.55 -0.34 -8.13
C CYS A 53 -14.16 1.08 -8.20
N ILE A 54 -14.50 1.53 -9.40
CA ILE A 54 -15.12 2.84 -9.63
C ILE A 54 -16.63 2.72 -9.53
N TYR A 55 -17.27 2.04 -10.50
CA TYR A 55 -18.74 1.90 -10.59
C TYR A 55 -19.23 0.87 -9.57
N GLY A 56 -20.08 1.31 -8.63
CA GLY A 56 -20.52 0.50 -7.48
C GLY A 56 -19.59 0.54 -6.27
N GLY A 57 -18.31 0.88 -6.48
CA GLY A 57 -17.33 1.10 -5.44
C GLY A 57 -17.28 2.57 -4.96
N LEU A 58 -16.49 3.40 -5.64
CA LEU A 58 -16.40 4.84 -5.32
C LEU A 58 -17.65 5.61 -5.77
N TRP A 59 -18.21 5.26 -6.90
CA TRP A 59 -19.23 5.98 -7.63
C TRP A 59 -20.46 5.13 -7.91
N VAL A 60 -21.63 5.64 -7.57
CA VAL A 60 -22.92 4.99 -7.86
C VAL A 60 -23.84 5.85 -8.73
N GLY A 61 -23.44 7.09 -9.02
CA GLY A 61 -24.28 8.04 -9.74
C GLY A 61 -25.26 8.77 -8.84
N THR A 62 -25.69 9.96 -9.29
CA THR A 62 -26.56 10.86 -8.50
C THR A 62 -27.96 10.33 -8.29
N GLU A 63 -28.43 9.46 -9.20
CA GLU A 63 -29.79 8.89 -9.17
C GLU A 63 -29.86 7.54 -8.44
N SER A 64 -28.74 7.07 -7.88
CA SER A 64 -28.68 5.79 -7.17
C SER A 64 -29.51 5.82 -5.87
N SER A 65 -30.14 4.68 -5.56
CA SER A 65 -30.80 4.47 -4.25
C SER A 65 -29.79 4.24 -3.12
N VAL A 66 -28.52 3.94 -3.43
CA VAL A 66 -27.44 3.87 -2.47
C VAL A 66 -27.18 5.28 -1.92
N PRO A 67 -27.13 5.50 -0.59
CA PRO A 67 -26.87 6.81 -0.01
C PRO A 67 -25.58 7.42 -0.58
N ASN A 68 -25.70 8.58 -1.22
CA ASN A 68 -24.60 9.22 -1.92
C ASN A 68 -24.64 10.74 -1.76
N THR A 69 -23.48 11.37 -1.94
CA THR A 69 -23.32 12.81 -2.11
C THR A 69 -22.74 13.04 -3.50
N ASP A 70 -23.50 13.69 -4.36
CA ASP A 70 -23.14 13.96 -5.75
C ASP A 70 -22.71 12.71 -6.57
N GLY A 71 -23.22 11.54 -6.19
CA GLY A 71 -22.92 10.24 -6.82
C GLY A 71 -21.83 9.44 -6.13
N TYR A 72 -21.08 9.99 -5.19
CA TYR A 72 -20.08 9.25 -4.38
C TYR A 72 -20.76 8.60 -3.18
N ARG A 73 -20.47 7.33 -2.93
CA ARG A 73 -21.04 6.61 -1.79
C ARG A 73 -20.68 7.28 -0.47
N ASN A 74 -21.66 7.56 0.38
CA ASN A 74 -21.44 8.22 1.67
C ASN A 74 -20.64 7.36 2.66
N ASP A 75 -20.86 6.05 2.66
CA ASP A 75 -20.13 5.09 3.49
C ASP A 75 -18.65 5.02 3.06
N MET A 76 -18.36 5.03 1.76
CA MET A 76 -17.02 5.11 1.21
C MET A 76 -16.32 6.41 1.61
N LEU A 77 -16.98 7.57 1.43
CA LEU A 77 -16.43 8.86 1.83
C LEU A 77 -16.08 8.90 3.33
N ALA A 78 -16.90 8.30 4.18
CA ALA A 78 -16.64 8.21 5.62
C ALA A 78 -15.40 7.37 5.91
N ALA A 79 -15.31 6.18 5.32
CA ALA A 79 -14.17 5.27 5.49
C ALA A 79 -12.84 5.90 5.01
N LEU A 80 -12.84 6.56 3.86
CA LEU A 80 -11.63 7.20 3.31
C LEU A 80 -11.14 8.39 4.15
N ARG A 81 -12.06 9.14 4.78
CA ARG A 81 -11.69 10.21 5.73
C ARG A 81 -10.96 9.66 6.95
N GLU A 82 -11.40 8.53 7.49
CA GLU A 82 -10.73 7.89 8.64
C GLU A 82 -9.31 7.41 8.33
N LEU A 83 -9.03 7.02 7.08
CA LEU A 83 -7.70 6.61 6.63
C LEU A 83 -6.76 7.80 6.39
N HIS A 84 -7.27 9.04 6.38
CA HIS A 84 -6.49 10.21 5.98
C HIS A 84 -5.73 9.96 4.66
N VAL A 85 -6.44 9.41 3.65
CA VAL A 85 -5.83 9.05 2.35
C VAL A 85 -5.10 10.26 1.77
N PRO A 86 -3.78 10.19 1.55
CA PRO A 86 -3.00 11.36 1.14
C PRO A 86 -2.99 11.58 -0.37
N VAL A 87 -3.08 10.50 -1.14
CA VAL A 87 -2.99 10.52 -2.60
C VAL A 87 -3.84 9.39 -3.19
N LEU A 88 -4.52 9.67 -4.29
CA LEU A 88 -5.29 8.69 -5.06
C LEU A 88 -4.82 8.70 -6.52
N ARG A 89 -4.36 7.53 -7.00
CA ARG A 89 -3.96 7.30 -8.39
C ARG A 89 -5.16 6.85 -9.21
N TRP A 90 -5.36 7.46 -10.40
CA TRP A 90 -6.48 7.22 -11.34
C TRP A 90 -6.06 7.67 -12.77
N PRO A 91 -6.63 7.18 -13.88
CA PRO A 91 -7.77 6.28 -14.06
C PRO A 91 -7.41 4.79 -14.11
N GLY A 92 -6.15 4.45 -13.97
CA GLY A 92 -5.67 3.09 -14.04
C GLY A 92 -4.15 3.05 -13.91
N GLY A 93 -3.69 1.92 -13.94
CA GLY A 93 -3.11 0.77 -14.54
C GLY A 93 -3.29 0.69 -16.07
N CYS A 94 -3.42 -0.53 -16.54
CA CYS A 94 -3.54 -0.79 -17.98
C CYS A 94 -4.68 -0.02 -18.65
N PHE A 95 -5.79 0.22 -17.93
CA PHE A 95 -6.89 1.01 -18.46
C PHE A 95 -6.45 2.43 -18.88
N ALA A 96 -5.51 3.05 -18.18
CA ALA A 96 -5.05 4.41 -18.47
C ALA A 96 -4.47 4.56 -19.89
N ASP A 97 -3.84 3.50 -20.42
CA ASP A 97 -3.18 3.53 -21.73
C ASP A 97 -4.13 3.28 -22.92
N GLU A 98 -5.43 3.03 -22.65
CA GLU A 98 -6.52 3.03 -23.63
C GLU A 98 -7.56 4.14 -23.37
N TYR A 99 -7.42 4.90 -22.27
CA TYR A 99 -8.38 5.92 -21.87
C TYR A 99 -8.13 7.25 -22.56
N HIS A 100 -9.14 7.75 -23.27
CA HIS A 100 -9.17 9.09 -23.85
C HIS A 100 -9.94 10.03 -22.93
N TRP A 101 -9.27 10.95 -22.27
CA TRP A 101 -9.85 11.81 -21.24
C TRP A 101 -11.03 12.67 -21.73
N THR A 102 -11.07 12.99 -23.02
CA THR A 102 -12.18 13.73 -23.64
C THR A 102 -13.50 12.97 -23.59
N ASP A 103 -13.46 11.66 -23.49
CA ASP A 103 -14.65 10.81 -23.39
C ASP A 103 -15.27 10.89 -21.98
N GLY A 104 -14.49 11.28 -20.97
CA GLY A 104 -14.93 11.43 -19.59
C GLY A 104 -15.27 12.86 -19.16
N ILE A 105 -15.56 13.78 -20.11
CA ILE A 105 -15.95 15.16 -19.81
C ILE A 105 -17.27 15.55 -20.48
N GLY A 106 -17.83 16.71 -20.10
CA GLY A 106 -19.12 17.16 -20.61
C GLY A 106 -20.31 16.44 -19.96
N PRO A 107 -21.53 16.63 -20.50
CA PRO A 107 -22.73 16.01 -19.95
C PRO A 107 -22.65 14.48 -19.98
N ARG A 108 -22.85 13.81 -18.84
CA ARG A 108 -22.68 12.35 -18.69
C ARG A 108 -23.49 11.55 -19.72
N LYS A 109 -24.71 11.99 -20.02
CA LYS A 109 -25.59 11.31 -20.99
C LYS A 109 -25.06 11.29 -22.44
N ASP A 110 -24.14 12.19 -22.75
CA ASP A 110 -23.57 12.38 -24.09
C ASP A 110 -22.17 11.79 -24.21
N ARG A 111 -21.59 11.27 -23.09
CA ARG A 111 -20.26 10.65 -23.08
C ARG A 111 -20.27 9.33 -23.83
N PRO A 112 -19.28 9.06 -24.68
CA PRO A 112 -19.19 7.80 -25.40
C PRO A 112 -18.93 6.64 -24.44
N ARG A 113 -19.40 5.46 -24.83
CA ARG A 113 -19.11 4.21 -24.12
C ARG A 113 -17.92 3.53 -24.77
N MET A 114 -17.08 2.87 -23.98
CA MET A 114 -15.94 2.12 -24.49
C MET A 114 -15.92 0.70 -23.93
N VAL A 115 -15.31 -0.22 -24.65
CA VAL A 115 -15.05 -1.57 -24.15
C VAL A 115 -13.72 -1.54 -23.37
N ASN A 116 -13.74 -1.99 -22.14
CA ASN A 116 -12.53 -2.19 -21.34
C ASN A 116 -11.86 -3.49 -21.76
N ASN A 117 -10.95 -3.42 -22.71
CA ASN A 117 -10.30 -4.60 -23.28
C ASN A 117 -9.35 -5.28 -22.29
N ASN A 118 -8.80 -4.54 -21.35
CA ASN A 118 -7.88 -5.07 -20.35
C ASN A 118 -8.62 -5.87 -19.27
N TRP A 119 -9.84 -5.44 -18.90
CA TRP A 119 -10.52 -5.95 -17.73
C TRP A 119 -11.94 -6.44 -18.04
N GLY A 120 -12.06 -7.76 -18.24
CA GLY A 120 -13.34 -8.44 -18.35
C GLY A 120 -14.19 -8.12 -19.59
N GLY A 121 -13.72 -7.30 -20.52
CA GLY A 121 -14.52 -6.86 -21.68
C GLY A 121 -15.74 -6.01 -21.30
N THR A 122 -15.75 -5.42 -20.12
CA THR A 122 -16.84 -4.61 -19.59
C THR A 122 -17.00 -3.32 -20.39
N VAL A 123 -18.25 -2.88 -20.59
CA VAL A 123 -18.54 -1.61 -21.25
C VAL A 123 -18.56 -0.50 -20.21
N GLU A 124 -17.56 0.37 -20.25
CA GLU A 124 -17.48 1.58 -19.42
C GLU A 124 -18.37 2.67 -20.03
N ASP A 125 -19.15 3.37 -19.20
CA ASP A 125 -20.05 4.43 -19.66
C ASP A 125 -19.46 5.84 -19.53
N ASN A 126 -18.26 5.94 -18.99
CA ASN A 126 -17.54 7.20 -18.75
C ASN A 126 -18.27 8.22 -17.86
N SER A 127 -19.27 7.77 -17.09
CA SER A 127 -19.99 8.65 -16.16
C SER A 127 -19.12 9.16 -15.01
N PHE A 128 -18.02 8.46 -14.71
CA PHE A 128 -16.94 8.91 -13.83
C PHE A 128 -15.71 9.28 -14.68
N GLY A 129 -15.39 10.56 -14.72
CA GLY A 129 -14.26 11.09 -15.49
C GLY A 129 -13.50 12.17 -14.73
N THR A 130 -12.91 13.11 -15.47
CA THR A 130 -12.05 14.14 -14.88
C THR A 130 -12.74 14.94 -13.77
N HIS A 131 -13.95 15.42 -14.00
CA HIS A 131 -14.68 16.22 -13.01
C HIS A 131 -14.99 15.41 -11.76
N GLU A 132 -15.48 14.20 -11.92
CA GLU A 132 -15.85 13.32 -10.83
C GLU A 132 -14.61 12.94 -10.00
N PHE A 133 -13.48 12.63 -10.63
CA PHE A 133 -12.23 12.30 -9.92
C PHE A 133 -11.68 13.49 -9.12
N PHE A 134 -11.54 14.65 -9.75
CA PHE A 134 -10.97 15.82 -9.09
C PHE A 134 -11.89 16.38 -8.00
N ASN A 135 -13.20 16.35 -8.19
CA ASN A 135 -14.15 16.74 -7.15
C ASN A 135 -14.10 15.80 -5.94
N LEU A 136 -13.95 14.48 -6.16
CA LEU A 136 -13.72 13.53 -5.07
C LEU A 136 -12.45 13.87 -4.29
N CYS A 137 -11.37 14.17 -4.99
CA CYS A 137 -10.11 14.55 -4.36
C CYS A 137 -10.24 15.84 -3.53
N GLU A 138 -10.93 16.86 -4.05
CA GLU A 138 -11.20 18.10 -3.29
C GLU A 138 -12.08 17.84 -2.06
N MET A 139 -13.14 17.04 -2.20
CA MET A 139 -14.08 16.70 -1.12
C MET A 139 -13.40 15.99 0.06
N LEU A 140 -12.37 15.19 -0.23
CA LEU A 140 -11.64 14.39 0.75
C LEU A 140 -10.29 15.03 1.16
N GLY A 141 -9.84 16.08 0.48
CA GLY A 141 -8.52 16.69 0.72
C GLY A 141 -7.36 15.78 0.26
N ILE A 142 -7.59 14.96 -0.76
CA ILE A 142 -6.63 14.01 -1.33
C ILE A 142 -5.86 14.67 -2.47
N GLU A 143 -4.54 14.45 -2.57
CA GLU A 143 -3.77 14.87 -3.74
C GLU A 143 -4.08 13.93 -4.93
N PRO A 144 -4.48 14.46 -6.10
CA PRO A 144 -4.68 13.63 -7.28
C PRO A 144 -3.34 13.16 -7.87
N TYR A 145 -3.29 11.88 -8.23
CA TYR A 145 -2.23 11.31 -9.06
C TYR A 145 -2.87 10.80 -10.37
N LEU A 146 -2.57 11.49 -11.44
CA LEU A 146 -3.15 11.23 -12.75
C LEU A 146 -2.23 10.34 -13.58
N SER A 147 -2.70 9.19 -14.05
CA SER A 147 -1.99 8.33 -15.00
C SER A 147 -2.34 8.73 -16.43
N GLY A 148 -1.34 9.21 -17.19
CA GLY A 148 -1.52 9.66 -18.56
C GLY A 148 -1.36 8.54 -19.58
N ASN A 149 -2.16 8.59 -20.65
CA ASN A 149 -2.14 7.63 -21.74
C ASN A 149 -0.92 7.84 -22.66
N VAL A 150 0.05 6.93 -22.60
CA VAL A 150 1.22 6.90 -23.52
C VAL A 150 1.09 5.74 -24.51
N GLY A 151 0.27 4.76 -24.22
CA GLY A 151 0.02 3.58 -25.05
C GLY A 151 -0.69 3.95 -26.36
N SER A 152 -1.97 4.26 -26.31
CA SER A 152 -2.78 4.63 -27.49
C SER A 152 -2.94 6.13 -27.70
N GLY A 153 -2.60 6.95 -26.68
CA GLY A 153 -2.75 8.40 -26.71
C GLY A 153 -1.65 9.14 -27.45
N THR A 154 -1.77 10.47 -27.46
CA THR A 154 -0.79 11.35 -28.09
C THR A 154 -0.23 12.37 -27.12
N VAL A 155 0.96 12.91 -27.43
CA VAL A 155 1.57 14.00 -26.66
C VAL A 155 0.64 15.20 -26.54
N GLU A 156 -0.07 15.54 -27.62
CA GLU A 156 -1.01 16.65 -27.65
C GLU A 156 -2.19 16.39 -26.72
N GLU A 157 -2.69 15.18 -26.70
CA GLU A 157 -3.80 14.77 -25.85
C GLU A 157 -3.47 14.93 -24.36
N LEU A 158 -2.34 14.37 -23.91
CA LEU A 158 -1.93 14.52 -22.50
C LEU A 158 -1.65 15.98 -22.13
N ALA A 159 -0.99 16.73 -23.01
CA ALA A 159 -0.73 18.14 -22.79
C ALA A 159 -2.02 18.97 -22.65
N LYS A 160 -3.03 18.69 -23.50
CA LYS A 160 -4.35 19.30 -23.41
C LYS A 160 -5.11 18.91 -22.14
N TRP A 161 -4.95 17.67 -21.67
CA TRP A 161 -5.57 17.25 -20.40
C TRP A 161 -5.00 18.03 -19.22
N VAL A 162 -3.67 18.18 -19.14
CA VAL A 162 -3.01 19.01 -18.13
C VAL A 162 -3.47 20.47 -18.20
N GLU A 163 -3.59 21.06 -19.42
CA GLU A 163 -4.13 22.39 -19.61
C GLU A 163 -5.58 22.50 -19.14
N TYR A 164 -6.44 21.53 -19.51
CA TYR A 164 -7.85 21.46 -19.08
C TYR A 164 -7.98 21.49 -17.56
N ILE A 165 -7.16 20.75 -16.87
CA ILE A 165 -7.21 20.62 -15.41
C ILE A 165 -6.66 21.89 -14.72
N THR A 166 -5.54 22.43 -15.18
CA THR A 166 -4.73 23.36 -14.38
C THR A 166 -4.64 24.79 -14.95
N ALA A 167 -5.01 25.02 -16.20
CA ALA A 167 -4.95 26.37 -16.77
C ALA A 167 -6.14 27.22 -16.34
N GLU A 168 -5.89 28.51 -16.06
CA GLU A 168 -6.93 29.50 -15.72
C GLU A 168 -7.62 30.04 -16.97
N ASP A 169 -6.87 30.16 -18.06
CA ASP A 169 -7.33 30.65 -19.35
C ASP A 169 -6.76 29.81 -20.49
N GLY A 170 -7.28 29.98 -21.68
CA GLY A 170 -6.90 29.24 -22.87
C GLY A 170 -7.98 28.30 -23.40
N PRO A 171 -7.72 27.60 -24.52
CA PRO A 171 -8.72 26.79 -25.18
C PRO A 171 -9.32 25.71 -24.29
N GLN A 172 -8.48 24.98 -23.55
CA GLN A 172 -8.93 23.88 -22.69
C GLN A 172 -9.61 24.40 -21.41
N ALA A 173 -9.13 25.50 -20.83
CA ALA A 173 -9.80 26.18 -19.73
C ALA A 173 -11.22 26.64 -20.10
N LYS A 174 -11.41 27.15 -21.32
CA LYS A 174 -12.72 27.52 -21.83
C LYS A 174 -13.66 26.32 -21.92
N ILE A 175 -13.18 25.16 -22.40
CA ILE A 175 -13.98 23.93 -22.44
C ILE A 175 -14.33 23.46 -21.03
N ARG A 176 -13.39 23.51 -20.07
CA ARG A 176 -13.66 23.18 -18.66
C ARG A 176 -14.78 24.05 -18.08
N LYS A 177 -14.73 25.38 -18.34
CA LYS A 177 -15.76 26.33 -17.90
C LYS A 177 -17.13 26.01 -18.53
N GLN A 178 -17.17 25.69 -19.80
CA GLN A 178 -18.39 25.25 -20.48
C GLN A 178 -18.96 23.95 -19.88
N ASN A 179 -18.11 23.08 -19.37
CA ASN A 179 -18.47 21.85 -18.67
C ASN A 179 -18.81 22.07 -17.19
N GLY A 180 -18.96 23.34 -16.75
CA GLY A 180 -19.47 23.68 -15.41
C GLY A 180 -18.40 23.90 -14.33
N ARG A 181 -17.12 23.86 -14.67
CA ARG A 181 -16.04 24.14 -13.71
C ARG A 181 -15.28 25.42 -14.07
N GLU A 182 -15.57 26.48 -13.33
CA GLU A 182 -14.98 27.82 -13.60
C GLU A 182 -13.49 27.86 -13.24
N THR A 183 -13.12 27.43 -12.04
CA THR A 183 -11.75 27.47 -11.52
C THR A 183 -10.96 26.20 -11.87
N PRO A 184 -9.63 26.31 -12.11
CA PRO A 184 -8.79 25.13 -12.29
C PRO A 184 -8.74 24.28 -11.02
N TRP A 185 -8.43 23.00 -11.21
CA TRP A 185 -8.01 22.14 -10.10
C TRP A 185 -6.49 22.21 -9.90
N ARG A 186 -6.04 21.71 -8.77
CA ARG A 186 -4.64 21.42 -8.53
C ARG A 186 -4.34 19.99 -9.00
N LEU A 187 -3.25 19.84 -9.75
CA LEU A 187 -2.67 18.55 -10.12
C LEU A 187 -1.21 18.52 -9.68
N LYS A 188 -0.89 17.72 -8.67
CA LYS A 188 0.49 17.58 -8.20
C LYS A 188 1.21 16.46 -8.93
N TYR A 189 0.67 15.26 -8.96
CA TYR A 189 1.33 14.07 -9.49
C TYR A 189 0.82 13.72 -10.88
N LEU A 190 1.74 13.68 -11.85
CA LEU A 190 1.46 13.30 -13.23
C LEU A 190 2.33 12.12 -13.62
N GLY A 191 1.71 10.92 -13.74
CA GLY A 191 2.31 9.75 -14.35
C GLY A 191 2.27 9.86 -15.87
N VAL A 192 3.39 9.65 -16.49
CA VAL A 192 3.53 9.65 -17.97
C VAL A 192 3.65 8.20 -18.42
N GLY A 193 2.50 7.57 -18.65
CA GLY A 193 2.37 6.15 -18.96
C GLY A 193 2.22 5.25 -17.73
N ASN A 194 1.87 4.00 -17.98
CA ASN A 194 1.75 2.92 -17.02
C ASN A 194 2.27 1.63 -17.66
N GLU A 195 3.06 0.83 -16.92
CA GLU A 195 3.55 -0.48 -17.38
C GLU A 195 3.94 -0.50 -18.87
N SER A 196 4.72 0.49 -19.28
CA SER A 196 5.03 0.75 -20.68
C SER A 196 5.84 -0.38 -21.34
N TRP A 197 6.41 -1.27 -20.53
CA TRP A 197 7.03 -2.54 -20.95
C TRP A 197 6.00 -3.63 -21.31
N GLY A 198 4.74 -3.48 -20.90
CA GLY A 198 3.63 -4.42 -21.08
C GLY A 198 2.41 -3.76 -21.72
N CYS A 199 1.29 -3.75 -21.00
CA CYS A 199 0.01 -3.22 -21.48
C CYS A 199 0.08 -1.73 -21.91
N GLY A 200 0.99 -0.95 -21.37
CA GLY A 200 1.19 0.46 -21.71
C GLY A 200 2.02 0.69 -22.98
N GLY A 201 2.13 -0.28 -23.89
CA GLY A 201 2.71 -0.08 -25.22
C GLY A 201 3.76 -1.10 -25.66
N SER A 202 4.14 -2.05 -24.80
CA SER A 202 5.19 -3.07 -25.08
C SER A 202 6.51 -2.46 -25.56
N PHE A 203 6.93 -1.35 -24.98
CA PHE A 203 8.14 -0.64 -25.36
C PHE A 203 9.39 -1.29 -24.81
N THR A 204 10.52 -1.07 -25.50
CA THR A 204 11.84 -1.22 -24.88
C THR A 204 12.11 -0.04 -23.96
N PRO A 205 12.98 -0.17 -22.94
CA PRO A 205 13.25 0.94 -22.02
C PRO A 205 13.85 2.15 -22.72
N GLU A 206 14.66 1.98 -23.77
CA GLU A 206 15.22 3.07 -24.57
C GLU A 206 14.12 3.82 -25.35
N HIS A 207 13.17 3.09 -25.93
CA HIS A 207 12.07 3.71 -26.64
C HIS A 207 11.18 4.49 -25.67
N TYR A 208 10.79 3.87 -24.55
CA TYR A 208 10.00 4.57 -23.55
C TYR A 208 10.71 5.80 -22.98
N ALA A 209 12.02 5.74 -22.73
CA ALA A 209 12.78 6.90 -22.26
C ALA A 209 12.69 8.08 -23.25
N ASN A 210 12.66 7.83 -24.57
CA ASN A 210 12.48 8.85 -25.60
C ASN A 210 11.03 9.39 -25.60
N GLU A 211 10.03 8.51 -25.53
CA GLU A 211 8.62 8.91 -25.42
C GLU A 211 8.36 9.72 -24.16
N TYR A 212 8.85 9.25 -22.98
CA TYR A 212 8.74 9.99 -21.74
C TYR A 212 9.28 11.43 -21.87
N ARG A 213 10.50 11.59 -22.44
CA ARG A 213 11.12 12.90 -22.65
C ARG A 213 10.26 13.78 -23.54
N ARG A 214 9.64 13.21 -24.57
CA ARG A 214 8.76 13.90 -25.49
C ARG A 214 7.45 14.35 -24.81
N TYR A 215 6.75 13.44 -24.15
CA TYR A 215 5.49 13.72 -23.46
C TYR A 215 5.65 14.75 -22.35
N GLN A 216 6.58 14.53 -21.42
CA GLN A 216 6.79 15.43 -20.29
C GLN A 216 7.18 16.86 -20.71
N THR A 217 7.81 17.03 -21.88
CA THR A 217 8.22 18.34 -22.39
C THR A 217 7.02 19.25 -22.65
N TYR A 218 5.92 18.71 -23.10
CA TYR A 218 4.72 19.48 -23.45
C TYR A 218 3.71 19.58 -22.30
N CYS A 219 3.83 18.76 -21.26
CA CYS A 219 3.06 18.92 -20.03
C CYS A 219 3.63 20.10 -19.24
N ARG A 220 3.00 21.28 -19.38
CA ARG A 220 3.47 22.54 -18.81
C ARG A 220 2.89 22.80 -17.42
N ASN A 221 3.59 23.59 -16.64
CA ASN A 221 3.06 24.15 -15.40
C ASN A 221 2.22 25.39 -15.74
N PHE A 222 0.96 25.40 -15.33
CA PHE A 222 0.06 26.54 -15.49
C PHE A 222 -0.24 27.16 -14.14
N ASN A 223 -0.41 28.49 -14.08
CA ASN A 223 -0.88 29.25 -12.91
C ASN A 223 -0.15 28.92 -11.59
N GLY A 224 1.16 28.69 -11.65
CA GLY A 224 1.93 28.28 -10.47
C GLY A 224 1.70 26.83 -10.02
N ASN A 225 0.84 26.07 -10.69
CA ASN A 225 0.68 24.63 -10.44
C ASN A 225 1.93 23.89 -10.93
N LYS A 226 2.74 23.41 -9.99
CA LYS A 226 3.96 22.66 -10.29
C LYS A 226 3.65 21.17 -10.34
N LEU A 227 3.88 20.55 -11.50
CA LEU A 227 3.76 19.11 -11.68
C LEU A 227 4.97 18.40 -11.09
N TYR A 228 4.72 17.31 -10.40
CA TYR A 228 5.68 16.25 -10.06
C TYR A 228 5.53 15.15 -11.11
N LYS A 229 6.48 15.07 -12.04
CA LYS A 229 6.40 14.20 -13.22
C LYS A 229 7.04 12.85 -12.93
N ILE A 230 6.26 11.78 -13.14
CA ILE A 230 6.63 10.41 -12.81
C ILE A 230 6.77 9.62 -14.11
N ALA A 231 7.93 9.01 -14.30
CA ALA A 231 8.13 8.08 -15.41
C ALA A 231 7.60 6.68 -15.05
N SER A 232 6.97 6.00 -16.01
CA SER A 232 6.61 4.58 -15.88
C SER A 232 7.88 3.75 -15.71
N GLY A 233 7.97 3.07 -14.59
CA GLY A 233 9.16 2.33 -14.17
C GLY A 233 9.04 0.83 -14.39
N ALA A 234 9.93 0.10 -13.76
CA ALA A 234 10.06 -1.34 -13.87
C ALA A 234 8.94 -2.12 -13.18
N SER A 235 8.80 -3.38 -13.55
CA SER A 235 8.15 -4.40 -12.73
C SER A 235 9.20 -5.30 -12.09
N ASP A 236 8.99 -5.62 -10.81
CA ASP A 236 9.80 -6.59 -10.06
C ASP A 236 11.32 -6.37 -10.22
N TYR A 237 11.99 -7.30 -10.89
CA TYR A 237 13.44 -7.41 -11.00
C TYR A 237 14.02 -6.83 -12.29
N ASP A 238 13.23 -6.06 -13.08
CA ASP A 238 13.77 -5.44 -14.30
C ASP A 238 14.64 -4.21 -13.98
N TYR A 239 15.81 -4.48 -13.44
CA TYR A 239 16.80 -3.47 -13.09
C TYR A 239 17.36 -2.73 -14.31
N ASN A 240 17.33 -3.36 -15.50
CA ASN A 240 17.75 -2.71 -16.73
C ASN A 240 16.83 -1.55 -17.10
N TRP A 241 15.52 -1.71 -16.91
CA TRP A 241 14.55 -0.62 -17.13
C TRP A 241 14.92 0.62 -16.32
N THR A 242 15.18 0.45 -15.02
CA THR A 242 15.58 1.54 -14.14
C THR A 242 16.91 2.17 -14.55
N ASP A 243 17.93 1.35 -14.91
CA ASP A 243 19.24 1.86 -15.35
C ASP A 243 19.11 2.73 -16.60
N VAL A 244 18.37 2.26 -17.61
CA VAL A 244 18.16 2.98 -18.86
C VAL A 244 17.41 4.29 -18.64
N LEU A 245 16.34 4.29 -17.83
CA LEU A 245 15.56 5.50 -17.57
C LEU A 245 16.38 6.53 -16.80
N MET A 246 17.08 6.12 -15.77
CA MET A 246 17.94 7.02 -14.98
C MET A 246 19.07 7.61 -15.82
N ARG A 247 19.69 6.82 -16.68
CA ARG A 247 20.75 7.28 -17.59
C ARG A 247 20.24 8.32 -18.59
N ASN A 248 19.04 8.10 -19.18
CA ASN A 248 18.56 8.86 -20.32
C ASN A 248 17.60 10.00 -19.98
N ALA A 249 16.88 9.93 -18.85
CA ALA A 249 15.78 10.84 -18.57
C ALA A 249 15.73 11.42 -17.15
N LYS A 250 16.67 11.10 -16.25
CA LYS A 250 16.63 11.55 -14.84
C LYS A 250 16.46 13.06 -14.63
N ASN A 251 16.96 13.87 -15.58
CA ASN A 251 16.88 15.34 -15.46
C ASN A 251 15.49 15.89 -15.81
N GLN A 252 14.63 15.09 -16.42
CA GLN A 252 13.29 15.45 -16.84
C GLN A 252 12.19 14.83 -15.97
N MET A 253 12.55 13.98 -14.98
CA MET A 253 11.60 13.35 -14.06
C MET A 253 11.84 13.81 -12.62
N ASP A 254 10.77 13.82 -11.83
CA ASP A 254 10.79 14.00 -10.39
C ASP A 254 10.62 12.66 -9.65
N GLY A 255 10.01 11.68 -10.29
CA GLY A 255 9.82 10.34 -9.78
C GLY A 255 9.94 9.25 -10.85
N LEU A 256 10.27 8.05 -10.40
CA LEU A 256 10.28 6.82 -11.18
C LEU A 256 9.40 5.79 -10.48
N SER A 257 8.45 5.19 -11.21
CA SER A 257 7.57 4.19 -10.62
C SER A 257 8.22 2.81 -10.52
N LEU A 258 7.64 1.95 -9.71
CA LEU A 258 8.00 0.54 -9.56
C LEU A 258 6.75 -0.24 -9.17
N HIS A 259 6.49 -1.36 -9.84
CA HIS A 259 5.41 -2.28 -9.49
C HIS A 259 5.97 -3.56 -8.88
N TYR A 260 5.34 -4.04 -7.82
CA TYR A 260 5.68 -5.31 -7.18
C TYR A 260 4.45 -5.94 -6.54
N TYR A 261 4.07 -7.12 -7.01
CA TYR A 261 2.99 -7.89 -6.42
C TYR A 261 3.50 -9.11 -5.65
N THR A 262 2.90 -9.35 -4.49
CA THR A 262 3.04 -10.61 -3.76
C THR A 262 2.13 -11.64 -4.42
N VAL A 263 2.70 -12.39 -5.35
CA VAL A 263 2.00 -13.32 -6.24
C VAL A 263 2.83 -14.59 -6.42
N ALA A 264 2.15 -15.74 -6.55
CA ALA A 264 2.82 -17.03 -6.75
C ALA A 264 3.52 -17.14 -8.12
N GLY A 265 2.97 -16.46 -9.12
CA GLY A 265 3.51 -16.42 -10.48
C GLY A 265 2.51 -15.77 -11.44
N TRP A 266 2.98 -15.41 -12.63
CA TRP A 266 2.16 -14.74 -13.63
C TRP A 266 1.42 -15.70 -14.57
N SER A 267 1.71 -17.01 -14.48
CA SER A 267 1.04 -18.07 -15.24
C SER A 267 0.45 -19.10 -14.31
N GLY A 268 -0.74 -19.64 -14.66
CA GLY A 268 -1.46 -20.62 -13.85
C GLY A 268 -2.19 -20.02 -12.66
N SER A 269 -2.59 -20.87 -11.71
CA SER A 269 -3.27 -20.44 -10.48
C SER A 269 -2.33 -19.64 -9.58
N LYS A 270 -2.85 -18.56 -9.02
CA LYS A 270 -2.17 -17.72 -8.03
C LYS A 270 -2.46 -18.16 -6.59
N GLY A 271 -3.31 -19.16 -6.43
CA GLY A 271 -3.77 -19.64 -5.14
C GLY A 271 -5.03 -18.94 -4.62
N SER A 272 -5.74 -19.59 -3.70
CA SER A 272 -6.95 -19.03 -3.12
C SER A 272 -6.67 -17.93 -2.10
N ALA A 273 -7.49 -16.90 -2.13
CA ALA A 273 -7.44 -15.84 -1.13
C ALA A 273 -7.78 -16.36 0.27
N THR A 274 -8.71 -17.31 0.39
CA THR A 274 -9.27 -17.77 1.67
C THR A 274 -8.86 -19.19 2.07
N LYS A 275 -8.38 -20.03 1.13
CA LYS A 275 -8.01 -21.42 1.38
C LYS A 275 -6.53 -21.64 1.09
N PHE A 276 -5.71 -21.63 2.12
CA PHE A 276 -4.26 -21.79 2.03
C PHE A 276 -3.72 -22.55 3.23
N SER A 277 -2.56 -23.18 3.10
CA SER A 277 -1.89 -23.88 4.20
C SER A 277 -1.03 -22.93 5.04
N ASP A 278 -0.58 -23.40 6.23
CA ASP A 278 0.42 -22.69 7.05
C ASP A 278 1.70 -22.40 6.21
N ASP A 279 2.08 -23.34 5.34
CA ASP A 279 3.23 -23.22 4.45
C ASP A 279 3.03 -22.11 3.40
N ASP A 280 1.82 -22.01 2.82
CA ASP A 280 1.48 -20.94 1.87
C ASP A 280 1.44 -19.58 2.56
N TYR A 281 0.95 -19.53 3.80
CA TYR A 281 0.99 -18.32 4.61
C TYR A 281 2.43 -17.82 4.79
N TYR A 282 3.33 -18.65 5.30
CA TYR A 282 4.71 -18.24 5.53
C TYR A 282 5.46 -17.92 4.23
N TRP A 283 5.20 -18.69 3.17
CA TRP A 283 5.75 -18.38 1.86
C TRP A 283 5.30 -17.01 1.35
N THR A 284 4.02 -16.69 1.53
CA THR A 284 3.46 -15.37 1.16
C THR A 284 4.18 -14.25 1.90
N LEU A 285 4.44 -14.39 3.20
CA LEU A 285 5.17 -13.38 3.96
C LEU A 285 6.61 -13.24 3.50
N GLY A 286 7.29 -14.37 3.21
CA GLY A 286 8.64 -14.34 2.63
C GLY A 286 8.67 -13.66 1.27
N LYS A 287 7.69 -13.95 0.39
CA LYS A 287 7.55 -13.28 -0.92
C LYS A 287 7.26 -11.79 -0.77
N CYS A 288 6.42 -11.42 0.19
CA CYS A 288 6.13 -10.02 0.50
C CYS A 288 7.40 -9.25 0.89
N LEU A 289 8.24 -9.82 1.76
CA LEU A 289 9.45 -9.17 2.27
C LEU A 289 10.53 -8.95 1.20
N GLU A 290 10.51 -9.71 0.09
CA GLU A 290 11.40 -9.47 -1.06
C GLU A 290 11.26 -8.06 -1.64
N ILE A 291 10.11 -7.40 -1.46
CA ILE A 291 9.90 -6.02 -1.92
C ILE A 291 11.01 -5.09 -1.40
N GLY A 292 11.49 -5.35 -0.17
CA GLY A 292 12.57 -4.57 0.43
C GLY A 292 13.88 -4.69 -0.35
N ASP A 293 14.23 -5.90 -0.80
CA ASP A 293 15.46 -6.14 -1.57
C ASP A 293 15.32 -5.62 -3.00
N VAL A 294 14.16 -5.81 -3.61
CA VAL A 294 13.85 -5.26 -4.94
C VAL A 294 13.98 -3.75 -4.93
N VAL A 295 13.32 -3.07 -3.99
CA VAL A 295 13.36 -1.61 -3.84
C VAL A 295 14.79 -1.13 -3.61
N ARG A 296 15.54 -1.73 -2.66
CA ARG A 296 16.93 -1.37 -2.39
C ARG A 296 17.81 -1.46 -3.63
N ARG A 297 17.66 -2.50 -4.42
CA ARG A 297 18.46 -2.71 -5.63
C ARG A 297 18.13 -1.69 -6.73
N HIS A 298 16.85 -1.30 -6.89
CA HIS A 298 16.49 -0.17 -7.75
C HIS A 298 17.07 1.14 -7.23
N MET A 299 17.01 1.39 -5.92
CA MET A 299 17.61 2.57 -5.28
C MET A 299 19.13 2.63 -5.51
N ASP A 300 19.85 1.52 -5.39
CA ASP A 300 21.30 1.46 -5.65
C ASP A 300 21.65 1.84 -7.10
N ILE A 301 20.80 1.46 -8.07
CA ILE A 301 20.95 1.87 -9.46
C ILE A 301 20.67 3.37 -9.60
N MET A 302 19.60 3.86 -8.98
CA MET A 302 19.27 5.28 -9.01
C MET A 302 20.38 6.14 -8.37
N ASP A 303 21.01 5.68 -7.30
CA ASP A 303 22.08 6.39 -6.58
C ASP A 303 23.34 6.60 -7.46
N LYS A 304 23.62 5.72 -8.43
CA LYS A 304 24.71 5.91 -9.41
C LYS A 304 24.52 7.16 -10.26
N TYR A 305 23.27 7.50 -10.57
CA TYR A 305 22.93 8.60 -11.47
C TYR A 305 22.45 9.85 -10.73
N ASP A 306 21.90 9.68 -9.52
CA ASP A 306 21.28 10.72 -8.71
C ASP A 306 21.61 10.53 -7.21
N PRO A 307 22.89 10.72 -6.82
CA PRO A 307 23.34 10.51 -5.42
C PRO A 307 22.71 11.50 -4.42
N LYS A 308 22.13 12.59 -4.91
CA LYS A 308 21.38 13.57 -4.09
C LYS A 308 19.93 13.16 -3.85
N LYS A 309 19.50 12.01 -4.36
CA LYS A 309 18.14 11.45 -4.21
C LYS A 309 17.03 12.43 -4.57
N ARG A 310 17.25 13.22 -5.65
CA ARG A 310 16.27 14.18 -6.17
C ARG A 310 15.09 13.47 -6.82
N VAL A 311 15.35 12.38 -7.56
CA VAL A 311 14.32 11.54 -8.17
C VAL A 311 13.80 10.58 -7.11
N GLY A 312 12.52 10.69 -6.75
CA GLY A 312 11.86 9.77 -5.85
C GLY A 312 11.59 8.41 -6.50
N LEU A 313 11.57 7.35 -5.71
CA LEU A 313 11.03 6.04 -6.12
C LEU A 313 9.59 5.93 -5.60
N LEU A 314 8.66 5.54 -6.49
CA LEU A 314 7.25 5.38 -6.17
C LEU A 314 6.85 3.93 -6.44
N VAL A 315 6.46 3.19 -5.39
CA VAL A 315 5.92 1.84 -5.55
C VAL A 315 4.41 1.98 -5.75
N ASP A 316 4.02 2.43 -6.93
CA ASP A 316 2.66 2.88 -7.21
C ASP A 316 1.69 1.79 -7.67
N GLU A 317 2.17 0.53 -7.65
CA GLU A 317 1.34 -0.68 -7.58
C GLU A 317 2.01 -1.75 -6.71
N TRP A 318 1.30 -2.21 -5.68
CA TRP A 318 1.72 -3.32 -4.84
C TRP A 318 0.53 -3.94 -4.10
N GLY A 319 0.71 -5.14 -3.60
CA GLY A 319 -0.29 -5.86 -2.84
C GLY A 319 -0.25 -7.36 -3.13
N THR A 320 -1.23 -8.09 -2.61
CA THR A 320 -1.43 -9.51 -2.91
C THR A 320 -2.29 -9.69 -4.16
N TRP A 321 -1.97 -10.73 -4.93
CA TRP A 321 -2.76 -11.09 -6.11
C TRP A 321 -3.07 -12.60 -6.07
N TRP A 322 -4.32 -12.92 -5.79
CA TRP A 322 -4.85 -14.29 -5.73
C TRP A 322 -5.72 -14.60 -6.95
N ASP A 323 -6.14 -15.85 -7.05
CA ASP A 323 -7.20 -16.21 -8.00
C ASP A 323 -8.49 -15.46 -7.62
N GLU A 324 -9.27 -15.09 -8.63
CA GLU A 324 -10.57 -14.43 -8.45
C GLU A 324 -11.52 -15.34 -7.67
N GLU A 325 -12.37 -14.76 -6.85
CA GLU A 325 -13.38 -15.52 -6.10
C GLU A 325 -14.36 -16.22 -7.05
N PRO A 326 -14.69 -17.50 -6.80
CA PRO A 326 -15.61 -18.25 -7.64
C PRO A 326 -16.97 -17.56 -7.79
N GLY A 327 -17.46 -17.48 -9.02
CA GLY A 327 -18.77 -16.86 -9.33
C GLY A 327 -18.72 -15.37 -9.57
N THR A 328 -17.54 -14.74 -9.52
CA THR A 328 -17.33 -13.35 -9.94
C THR A 328 -17.05 -13.26 -11.43
N VAL A 329 -17.08 -12.04 -11.98
CA VAL A 329 -16.81 -11.82 -13.41
C VAL A 329 -15.31 -11.96 -13.68
N ALA A 330 -14.95 -12.83 -14.59
CA ALA A 330 -13.56 -13.07 -14.96
C ALA A 330 -12.89 -11.79 -15.52
N GLY A 331 -11.70 -11.50 -15.03
CA GLY A 331 -10.95 -10.28 -15.38
C GLY A 331 -11.35 -9.06 -14.56
N HIS A 332 -12.25 -9.19 -13.58
CA HIS A 332 -12.55 -8.12 -12.62
C HIS A 332 -11.65 -8.16 -11.37
N LEU A 333 -10.81 -9.17 -11.23
CA LEU A 333 -9.82 -9.36 -10.17
C LEU A 333 -10.39 -9.22 -8.75
N TYR A 334 -11.66 -9.62 -8.57
CA TYR A 334 -12.27 -9.63 -7.25
C TYR A 334 -11.72 -10.79 -6.42
N GLN A 335 -11.10 -10.49 -5.31
CA GLN A 335 -10.61 -11.46 -4.34
C GLN A 335 -11.00 -11.05 -2.92
N GLN A 336 -11.13 -12.03 -2.02
CA GLN A 336 -11.24 -11.78 -0.58
C GLN A 336 -9.89 -11.36 0.01
N ASN A 337 -9.96 -10.69 1.16
CA ASN A 337 -8.81 -10.24 1.93
C ASN A 337 -8.90 -10.76 3.36
N THR A 338 -7.96 -11.63 3.75
CA THR A 338 -7.91 -12.25 5.06
C THR A 338 -6.92 -11.55 6.00
N MET A 339 -6.76 -12.08 7.21
CA MET A 339 -5.68 -11.64 8.11
C MET A 339 -4.28 -11.84 7.49
N ARG A 340 -4.09 -12.81 6.55
CA ARG A 340 -2.83 -12.96 5.79
C ARG A 340 -2.51 -11.69 5.00
N ASP A 341 -3.50 -11.10 4.35
CA ASP A 341 -3.33 -9.86 3.57
C ASP A 341 -3.03 -8.66 4.48
N ALA A 342 -3.64 -8.62 5.67
CA ALA A 342 -3.28 -7.61 6.68
C ALA A 342 -1.81 -7.74 7.12
N MET A 343 -1.30 -8.97 7.31
CA MET A 343 0.12 -9.18 7.61
C MET A 343 1.01 -8.68 6.47
N VAL A 344 0.65 -8.97 5.21
CA VAL A 344 1.38 -8.45 4.03
C VAL A 344 1.40 -6.93 4.03
N ALA A 345 0.26 -6.28 4.29
CA ALA A 345 0.19 -4.83 4.35
C ALA A 345 1.10 -4.25 5.44
N ALA A 346 1.07 -4.80 6.66
CA ALA A 346 1.89 -4.35 7.77
C ALA A 346 3.40 -4.53 7.50
N LEU A 347 3.81 -5.68 6.98
CA LEU A 347 5.21 -5.96 6.63
C LEU A 347 5.72 -5.05 5.52
N SER A 348 4.90 -4.80 4.49
CA SER A 348 5.25 -3.90 3.40
C SER A 348 5.39 -2.46 3.88
N LEU A 349 4.45 -1.95 4.69
CA LEU A 349 4.52 -0.60 5.25
C LEU A 349 5.74 -0.44 6.16
N ASN A 350 6.03 -1.42 7.05
CA ASN A 350 7.23 -1.40 7.88
C ASN A 350 8.50 -1.30 7.02
N THR A 351 8.54 -2.03 5.90
CA THR A 351 9.66 -2.01 4.94
C THR A 351 9.80 -0.64 4.28
N PHE A 352 8.70 -0.06 3.79
CA PHE A 352 8.71 1.26 3.13
C PHE A 352 9.12 2.38 4.07
N HIS A 353 8.74 2.33 5.35
CA HIS A 353 9.18 3.30 6.36
C HIS A 353 10.71 3.33 6.50
N GLY A 354 11.35 2.17 6.48
CA GLY A 354 12.81 2.07 6.52
C GLY A 354 13.52 2.54 5.25
N LEU A 355 12.77 2.78 4.16
CA LEU A 355 13.29 3.19 2.85
C LEU A 355 12.80 4.58 2.42
N THR A 356 12.19 5.33 3.33
CA THR A 356 11.53 6.61 3.06
C THR A 356 12.49 7.74 2.63
N ASP A 357 13.79 7.53 2.71
CA ASP A 357 14.79 8.47 2.19
C ASP A 357 14.68 8.63 0.66
N ARG A 358 14.31 7.58 -0.08
CA ARG A 358 14.05 7.61 -1.51
C ARG A 358 12.63 7.16 -1.90
N VAL A 359 11.99 6.25 -1.16
CA VAL A 359 10.60 5.89 -1.40
C VAL A 359 9.70 7.06 -0.97
N LYS A 360 9.06 7.72 -1.94
CA LYS A 360 8.26 8.93 -1.71
C LYS A 360 6.76 8.69 -1.72
N MET A 361 6.32 7.60 -2.33
CA MET A 361 4.91 7.24 -2.46
C MET A 361 4.79 5.74 -2.64
N THR A 362 3.70 5.17 -2.15
CA THR A 362 3.24 3.84 -2.57
C THR A 362 1.73 3.88 -2.78
N ASN A 363 1.19 3.06 -3.69
CA ASN A 363 -0.24 2.97 -3.91
C ASN A 363 -0.64 1.50 -3.91
N ILE A 364 -1.36 1.09 -2.87
CA ILE A 364 -1.83 -0.29 -2.78
C ILE A 364 -2.93 -0.54 -3.82
N ALA A 365 -2.92 -1.69 -4.43
CA ALA A 365 -3.89 -2.12 -5.41
C ALA A 365 -4.96 -3.03 -4.76
N GLN A 366 -6.24 -2.56 -4.61
CA GLN A 366 -6.76 -1.25 -4.96
C GLN A 366 -7.68 -0.72 -3.83
N ILE A 367 -8.24 0.46 -3.99
CA ILE A 367 -9.04 1.10 -2.95
C ILE A 367 -10.35 0.35 -2.64
N ALA A 368 -10.98 -0.27 -3.67
CA ALA A 368 -12.23 -0.99 -3.51
C ALA A 368 -12.34 -2.20 -4.47
N ASN A 369 -12.87 -3.31 -3.98
CA ASN A 369 -13.36 -4.49 -4.71
C ASN A 369 -12.34 -5.24 -5.60
N VAL A 370 -11.12 -4.77 -5.72
CA VAL A 370 -10.11 -5.29 -6.65
C VAL A 370 -8.83 -5.62 -5.89
N LEU A 371 -8.30 -6.82 -6.12
CA LEU A 371 -7.04 -7.29 -5.53
C LEU A 371 -7.02 -7.13 -4.01
N GLN A 372 -5.92 -6.63 -3.43
CA GLN A 372 -5.82 -6.36 -1.99
C GLN A 372 -6.55 -5.05 -1.65
N SER A 373 -7.88 -5.06 -1.70
CA SER A 373 -8.69 -3.87 -1.51
C SER A 373 -8.83 -3.47 -0.04
N MET A 374 -8.94 -2.16 0.18
CA MET A 374 -9.29 -1.61 1.50
C MET A 374 -10.73 -1.95 1.87
N ILE A 375 -11.63 -1.93 0.90
CA ILE A 375 -13.07 -1.89 1.09
C ILE A 375 -13.73 -2.80 0.07
N LEU A 376 -14.75 -3.55 0.50
CA LEU A 376 -15.65 -4.29 -0.38
C LEU A 376 -17.01 -3.61 -0.36
N THR A 377 -17.64 -3.50 -1.52
CA THR A 377 -18.98 -2.93 -1.65
C THR A 377 -19.88 -3.83 -2.49
N ASN A 378 -21.17 -3.76 -2.20
CA ASN A 378 -22.24 -4.21 -3.08
C ASN A 378 -23.33 -3.12 -3.17
N ASP A 379 -24.48 -3.43 -3.76
CA ASP A 379 -25.56 -2.46 -3.95
C ASP A 379 -26.12 -1.88 -2.64
N SER A 380 -25.93 -2.53 -1.49
CA SER A 380 -26.57 -2.15 -0.23
C SER A 380 -25.60 -1.95 0.93
N ALA A 381 -24.38 -2.46 0.87
CA ALA A 381 -23.48 -2.51 1.99
C ALA A 381 -22.03 -2.20 1.62
N LEU A 382 -21.26 -1.79 2.64
CA LEU A 382 -19.82 -1.61 2.61
C LEU A 382 -19.20 -2.45 3.72
N VAL A 383 -18.10 -3.12 3.42
CA VAL A 383 -17.33 -3.94 4.35
C VAL A 383 -15.88 -3.46 4.36
N LEU A 384 -15.34 -3.25 5.55
CA LEU A 384 -13.93 -2.91 5.76
C LEU A 384 -13.10 -4.19 5.85
N THR A 385 -12.07 -4.32 5.03
CA THR A 385 -11.19 -5.51 5.04
C THR A 385 -10.18 -5.46 6.18
N PRO A 386 -9.53 -6.56 6.55
CA PRO A 386 -8.41 -6.54 7.49
C PRO A 386 -7.28 -5.60 7.07
N THR A 387 -7.03 -5.43 5.76
CA THR A 387 -6.05 -4.48 5.23
C THR A 387 -6.41 -3.03 5.56
N TYR A 388 -7.70 -2.64 5.50
CA TYR A 388 -8.17 -1.32 5.92
C TYR A 388 -7.75 -0.98 7.36
N PHE A 389 -7.90 -1.93 8.27
CA PHE A 389 -7.58 -1.71 9.68
C PHE A 389 -6.08 -1.53 9.92
N VAL A 390 -5.22 -2.14 9.11
CA VAL A 390 -3.77 -1.86 9.14
C VAL A 390 -3.51 -0.41 8.77
N TYR A 391 -4.07 0.07 7.67
CA TYR A 391 -3.91 1.47 7.26
C TYR A 391 -4.43 2.43 8.33
N LYS A 392 -5.60 2.13 8.92
CA LYS A 392 -6.20 2.96 9.99
C LYS A 392 -5.30 3.07 11.22
N MET A 393 -4.77 1.96 11.72
CA MET A 393 -3.91 1.98 12.91
C MET A 393 -2.52 2.57 12.64
N TYR A 394 -2.10 2.65 11.37
CA TYR A 394 -0.82 3.23 10.95
C TYR A 394 -0.89 4.74 10.62
N VAL A 395 -2.07 5.38 10.63
CA VAL A 395 -2.23 6.82 10.40
C VAL A 395 -1.25 7.68 11.21
N PRO A 396 -0.92 7.38 12.48
CA PRO A 396 0.03 8.19 13.24
C PRO A 396 1.46 8.25 12.67
N HIS A 397 1.83 7.34 11.77
CA HIS A 397 3.13 7.34 11.10
C HIS A 397 3.21 8.34 9.92
N GLN A 398 2.08 8.84 9.43
CA GLN A 398 2.03 9.78 8.30
C GLN A 398 2.72 11.10 8.65
N ASP A 399 3.71 11.51 7.85
CA ASP A 399 4.55 12.71 8.08
C ASP A 399 5.26 12.71 9.44
N ALA A 400 5.43 11.54 10.07
CA ALA A 400 6.22 11.36 11.28
C ALA A 400 7.69 11.13 10.93
N ARG A 401 8.61 11.52 11.82
CA ARG A 401 10.04 11.23 11.68
C ARG A 401 10.29 9.75 11.94
N TYR A 402 10.86 9.06 10.98
CA TYR A 402 11.25 7.66 11.14
C TYR A 402 12.28 7.53 12.27
N ILE A 403 12.13 6.54 13.12
CA ILE A 403 13.12 6.17 14.13
C ILE A 403 13.82 4.91 13.63
N PRO A 404 15.10 4.99 13.19
CA PRO A 404 15.89 3.82 12.87
C PRO A 404 15.92 2.84 14.05
N LEU A 405 15.88 1.55 13.75
CA LEU A 405 15.81 0.52 14.80
C LEU A 405 16.49 -0.78 14.36
N ASN A 406 16.83 -1.59 15.35
CA ASN A 406 17.24 -2.98 15.15
C ASN A 406 16.29 -3.90 15.91
N VAL A 407 15.95 -5.04 15.32
CA VAL A 407 15.10 -6.06 15.92
C VAL A 407 15.88 -7.36 16.02
N ASP A 408 16.21 -7.77 17.23
CA ASP A 408 16.76 -9.09 17.50
C ASP A 408 15.61 -10.06 17.72
N THR A 409 15.34 -10.90 16.71
CA THR A 409 14.19 -11.79 16.64
C THR A 409 14.53 -13.08 15.91
N ARG A 410 13.84 -14.13 16.26
CA ARG A 410 13.96 -15.41 15.55
C ARG A 410 13.52 -15.26 14.09
N MET A 411 14.31 -15.86 13.20
CA MET A 411 13.99 -15.99 11.78
C MET A 411 13.46 -17.38 11.46
N ARG A 412 12.38 -17.45 10.71
CA ARG A 412 11.82 -18.71 10.19
C ARG A 412 12.27 -18.88 8.75
N GLN A 413 12.96 -19.98 8.47
CA GLN A 413 13.22 -20.40 7.10
C GLN A 413 11.92 -20.88 6.43
N VAL A 414 11.65 -20.42 5.23
CA VAL A 414 10.51 -20.83 4.43
C VAL A 414 10.98 -21.34 3.07
N ARG A 415 10.08 -21.93 2.29
CA ARG A 415 10.45 -22.45 0.96
C ARG A 415 11.02 -21.35 0.08
N ASP A 416 11.79 -21.75 -0.94
CA ASP A 416 12.54 -20.87 -1.87
C ASP A 416 13.62 -20.03 -1.16
N HIS A 417 14.18 -20.55 -0.06
CA HIS A 417 15.29 -19.95 0.70
C HIS A 417 14.99 -18.55 1.25
N ARG A 418 13.71 -18.23 1.46
CA ARG A 418 13.31 -16.97 2.09
C ARG A 418 13.29 -17.08 3.61
N GLU A 419 13.36 -15.94 4.25
CA GLU A 419 13.28 -15.85 5.72
C GLU A 419 12.16 -14.90 6.14
N VAL A 420 11.46 -15.26 7.21
CA VAL A 420 10.41 -14.44 7.80
C VAL A 420 10.75 -14.18 9.27
N PRO A 421 10.87 -12.93 9.72
CA PRO A 421 11.08 -12.62 11.13
C PRO A 421 9.82 -12.95 11.93
N GLN A 422 9.99 -13.48 13.14
CA GLN A 422 8.86 -13.65 14.05
C GLN A 422 8.21 -12.32 14.36
N VAL A 423 8.99 -11.28 14.60
CA VAL A 423 8.47 -9.94 14.87
C VAL A 423 9.10 -8.93 13.91
N SER A 424 8.26 -8.18 13.20
CA SER A 424 8.62 -7.01 12.41
C SER A 424 8.17 -5.75 13.13
N VAL A 425 8.98 -4.69 13.09
CA VAL A 425 8.71 -3.44 13.82
C VAL A 425 9.01 -2.24 12.96
N THR A 426 8.20 -1.19 13.12
CA THR A 426 8.52 0.17 12.68
C THR A 426 8.25 1.15 13.80
N ALA A 427 8.97 2.26 13.83
CA ALA A 427 8.78 3.31 14.84
C ALA A 427 8.95 4.70 14.23
N SER A 428 8.20 5.66 14.75
CA SER A 428 8.29 7.06 14.34
C SER A 428 7.96 8.02 15.47
N GLU A 429 8.36 9.28 15.32
CA GLU A 429 8.09 10.36 16.26
C GLU A 429 7.39 11.52 15.53
N LYS A 430 6.34 12.03 16.14
CA LYS A 430 5.62 13.22 15.68
C LYS A 430 5.01 13.97 16.87
N ASP A 431 5.25 15.27 16.93
CA ASP A 431 4.67 16.16 17.94
C ASP A 431 4.91 15.69 19.41
N GLY A 432 6.09 15.12 19.68
CA GLY A 432 6.47 14.60 20.99
C GLY A 432 5.84 13.27 21.37
N LYS A 433 5.18 12.60 20.44
CA LYS A 433 4.64 11.25 20.59
C LYS A 433 5.46 10.26 19.77
N VAL A 434 5.70 9.09 20.35
CA VAL A 434 6.34 7.97 19.65
C VAL A 434 5.30 6.92 19.32
N THR A 435 5.23 6.54 18.06
CA THR A 435 4.39 5.44 17.58
C THR A 435 5.27 4.25 17.25
N ILE A 436 4.92 3.07 17.76
CA ILE A 436 5.61 1.80 17.48
C ILE A 436 4.58 0.81 16.98
N SER A 437 4.75 0.33 15.74
CA SER A 437 3.92 -0.75 15.18
C SER A 437 4.71 -2.04 15.13
N LEU A 438 4.12 -3.13 15.65
CA LEU A 438 4.72 -4.45 15.77
C LEU A 438 3.81 -5.49 15.09
N THR A 439 4.41 -6.39 14.34
CA THR A 439 3.71 -7.49 13.67
C THR A 439 4.31 -8.82 14.13
N ASN A 440 3.54 -9.68 14.80
CA ASN A 440 3.93 -11.06 15.11
C ASN A 440 3.43 -11.99 14.00
N THR A 441 4.36 -12.49 13.20
CA THR A 441 4.08 -13.36 12.07
C THR A 441 3.84 -14.82 12.46
N ASP A 442 4.19 -15.21 13.69
CA ASP A 442 4.02 -16.60 14.12
C ASP A 442 2.54 -16.95 14.30
N LEU A 443 2.12 -18.08 13.77
CA LEU A 443 0.72 -18.54 13.83
C LEU A 443 0.31 -19.01 15.22
N LYS A 444 1.25 -19.37 16.09
CA LYS A 444 0.98 -20.09 17.34
C LYS A 444 1.63 -19.46 18.57
N GLU A 445 2.79 -18.82 18.41
CA GLU A 445 3.59 -18.38 19.55
C GLU A 445 3.40 -16.90 19.86
N VAL A 446 3.24 -16.60 21.13
CA VAL A 446 3.32 -15.23 21.68
C VAL A 446 4.77 -14.81 21.68
N ALA A 447 5.06 -13.58 21.27
CA ALA A 447 6.39 -12.99 21.37
C ALA A 447 6.48 -12.09 22.62
N GLU A 448 7.48 -12.32 23.47
CA GLU A 448 7.84 -11.43 24.59
C GLU A 448 8.80 -10.37 24.04
N VAL A 449 8.30 -9.14 23.85
CA VAL A 449 9.09 -8.05 23.25
C VAL A 449 9.53 -7.06 24.33
N GLU A 450 10.80 -6.69 24.31
CA GLU A 450 11.40 -5.68 25.19
C GLU A 450 11.96 -4.51 24.34
N VAL A 451 11.58 -3.27 24.70
CA VAL A 451 12.12 -2.04 24.11
C VAL A 451 12.77 -1.22 25.20
N PRO A 452 14.12 -1.19 25.31
CA PRO A 452 14.82 -0.35 26.27
C PRO A 452 14.58 1.13 25.98
N LEU A 453 14.12 1.91 26.98
CA LEU A 453 13.78 3.32 26.84
C LEU A 453 14.77 4.24 27.58
N ALA A 454 15.62 3.74 28.48
CA ALA A 454 16.46 4.55 29.34
C ALA A 454 17.35 5.53 28.56
N ASP A 455 18.07 5.01 27.59
CA ASP A 455 19.08 5.76 26.84
C ASP A 455 18.48 6.67 25.77
N ILE A 456 17.25 6.37 25.33
CA ILE A 456 16.56 7.12 24.27
C ILE A 456 15.53 8.11 24.80
N ALA A 457 15.11 7.99 26.07
CA ALA A 457 14.09 8.84 26.66
C ALA A 457 14.43 10.35 26.55
N PRO A 458 15.65 10.81 26.78
CA PRO A 458 16.00 12.22 26.61
C PRO A 458 15.88 12.71 25.15
N ALA A 459 16.31 11.91 24.19
CA ALA A 459 16.22 12.23 22.76
C ALA A 459 14.77 12.31 22.26
N LEU A 460 13.88 11.53 22.89
CA LEU A 460 12.44 11.51 22.63
C LEU A 460 11.65 12.51 23.49
N GLY A 461 12.32 13.31 24.33
CA GLY A 461 11.69 14.29 25.19
C GLY A 461 10.94 13.70 26.41
N PHE A 462 11.11 12.43 26.73
CA PHE A 462 10.44 11.76 27.83
C PHE A 462 11.08 12.09 29.18
N LYS A 463 10.41 12.89 30.01
CA LYS A 463 10.92 13.33 31.32
C LYS A 463 10.69 12.30 32.44
N ASN A 464 9.65 11.50 32.36
CA ASN A 464 9.27 10.55 33.41
C ASN A 464 8.57 9.32 32.80
N LEU A 465 9.33 8.26 32.58
CA LEU A 465 8.84 7.01 31.99
C LEU A 465 7.71 6.34 32.79
N LYS A 466 7.67 6.52 34.12
CA LYS A 466 6.60 5.92 34.96
C LYS A 466 5.23 6.58 34.77
N LYS A 467 5.20 7.81 34.27
CA LYS A 467 3.98 8.59 34.05
C LYS A 467 3.72 8.83 32.56
N LEU A 468 4.49 8.19 31.68
CA LEU A 468 4.32 8.33 30.24
C LEU A 468 2.96 7.76 29.84
N PRO A 469 2.10 8.55 29.18
CA PRO A 469 0.88 8.02 28.58
C PRO A 469 1.20 6.90 27.61
N LEU A 470 0.45 5.82 27.67
CA LEU A 470 0.63 4.65 26.84
C LEU A 470 -0.74 4.12 26.42
N SER A 471 -0.96 4.07 25.13
CA SER A 471 -2.15 3.46 24.53
C SER A 471 -1.75 2.47 23.45
N GLY A 472 -2.65 1.56 23.12
CA GLY A 472 -2.40 0.58 22.07
C GLY A 472 -3.69 0.05 21.47
N GLU A 473 -3.60 -0.32 20.20
CA GLU A 473 -4.61 -1.04 19.45
C GLU A 473 -4.02 -2.32 18.85
N ILE A 474 -4.86 -3.33 18.70
CA ILE A 474 -4.49 -4.62 18.11
C ILE A 474 -5.48 -5.05 17.04
N LEU A 475 -4.94 -5.52 15.92
CA LEU A 475 -5.64 -6.31 14.92
C LEU A 475 -5.20 -7.76 15.02
N THR A 476 -6.12 -8.65 15.29
CA THR A 476 -5.90 -10.11 15.40
C THR A 476 -7.22 -10.85 15.30
N SER A 477 -7.16 -12.11 14.95
CA SER A 477 -8.31 -13.04 14.93
C SER A 477 -7.93 -14.41 15.45
N ALA A 478 -8.92 -15.28 15.65
CA ALA A 478 -8.70 -16.66 16.07
C ALA A 478 -7.97 -17.47 14.98
N ASP A 479 -8.32 -17.23 13.72
CA ASP A 479 -7.76 -17.91 12.57
C ASP A 479 -7.15 -16.91 11.58
N ILE A 480 -6.01 -17.25 10.96
CA ILE A 480 -5.35 -16.43 9.95
C ILE A 480 -6.17 -16.32 8.65
N HIS A 481 -7.12 -17.23 8.46
CA HIS A 481 -8.07 -17.24 7.34
C HIS A 481 -9.27 -16.31 7.55
N ASP A 482 -9.45 -15.77 8.76
CA ASP A 482 -10.59 -14.89 9.06
C ASP A 482 -10.56 -13.64 8.19
N TYR A 483 -11.73 -13.26 7.73
CA TYR A 483 -11.99 -12.07 6.90
C TYR A 483 -13.37 -11.48 7.20
N ASN A 484 -13.63 -10.30 6.68
CA ASN A 484 -14.93 -9.67 6.73
C ASN A 484 -15.62 -9.82 5.37
N ASP A 485 -16.90 -10.17 5.37
CA ASP A 485 -17.78 -10.25 4.22
C ASP A 485 -19.12 -9.55 4.50
N PHE A 486 -20.04 -9.57 3.55
CA PHE A 486 -21.33 -8.90 3.70
C PHE A 486 -22.25 -9.56 4.71
N ASP A 487 -22.07 -10.86 4.98
CA ASP A 487 -22.83 -11.59 6.00
C ASP A 487 -22.18 -11.46 7.40
N HIS A 488 -20.86 -11.28 7.44
CA HIS A 488 -20.05 -11.20 8.67
C HIS A 488 -19.09 -9.98 8.61
N PRO A 489 -19.60 -8.74 8.62
CA PRO A 489 -18.79 -7.55 8.35
C PRO A 489 -17.83 -7.13 9.47
N THR A 490 -17.86 -7.80 10.62
CA THR A 490 -17.09 -7.45 11.83
C THR A 490 -16.34 -8.62 12.45
N THR A 491 -16.07 -9.68 11.72
CA THR A 491 -15.27 -10.83 12.18
C THR A 491 -13.88 -10.39 12.62
N VAL A 492 -13.25 -9.50 11.85
CA VAL A 492 -11.93 -8.92 12.11
C VAL A 492 -12.07 -7.42 12.30
N GLY A 493 -11.46 -6.87 13.35
CA GLY A 493 -11.49 -5.44 13.63
C GLY A 493 -10.54 -5.05 14.75
N LEU A 494 -10.33 -3.74 14.90
CA LEU A 494 -9.45 -3.18 15.93
C LEU A 494 -10.04 -3.35 17.33
N LYS A 495 -9.16 -3.67 18.29
CA LYS A 495 -9.48 -3.75 19.71
C LYS A 495 -8.42 -3.01 20.52
N PRO A 496 -8.77 -2.46 21.73
CA PRO A 496 -7.77 -1.90 22.63
C PRO A 496 -6.75 -2.98 23.03
N PHE A 497 -5.46 -2.65 22.96
CA PHE A 497 -4.38 -3.51 23.39
C PHE A 497 -3.92 -3.14 24.81
N LYS A 498 -3.83 -4.14 25.71
CA LYS A 498 -3.54 -3.94 27.13
C LYS A 498 -2.33 -4.70 27.65
N ASP A 499 -1.81 -5.68 26.89
CA ASP A 499 -0.68 -6.53 27.31
C ASP A 499 0.67 -5.83 27.10
N VAL A 500 0.74 -4.58 27.56
CA VAL A 500 1.91 -3.71 27.49
C VAL A 500 2.07 -2.92 28.78
N ARG A 501 3.33 -2.77 29.24
CA ARG A 501 3.66 -1.96 30.41
C ARG A 501 5.09 -1.45 30.34
N ILE A 502 5.37 -0.35 31.02
CA ILE A 502 6.72 0.12 31.27
C ILE A 502 7.17 -0.43 32.64
N ASP A 503 8.17 -1.31 32.65
CA ASP A 503 8.81 -1.86 33.83
C ASP A 503 10.20 -1.25 33.99
N LYS A 504 10.40 -0.44 35.04
CA LYS A 504 11.58 0.42 35.24
C LYS A 504 11.76 1.38 34.05
N SER A 505 12.62 1.04 33.11
CA SER A 505 12.90 1.83 31.90
C SER A 505 12.77 0.98 30.61
N THR A 506 12.07 -0.13 30.67
CA THR A 506 11.86 -1.02 29.53
C THR A 506 10.36 -1.16 29.25
N LEU A 507 9.96 -0.90 28.01
CA LEU A 507 8.63 -1.23 27.54
C LEU A 507 8.59 -2.73 27.29
N LYS A 508 7.68 -3.43 27.99
CA LYS A 508 7.48 -4.87 27.88
C LYS A 508 6.12 -5.14 27.24
N ILE A 509 6.10 -5.96 26.21
CA ILE A 509 4.94 -6.25 25.41
C ILE A 509 4.78 -7.77 25.28
N LYS A 510 3.59 -8.28 25.54
CA LYS A 510 3.21 -9.64 25.17
C LYS A 510 2.43 -9.61 23.88
N LEU A 511 3.12 -9.82 22.77
CA LEU A 511 2.58 -9.69 21.42
C LEU A 511 1.94 -11.02 21.01
N PRO A 512 0.61 -11.12 20.91
CA PRO A 512 -0.07 -12.37 20.55
C PRO A 512 0.37 -12.91 19.19
N ALA A 513 0.22 -14.21 18.98
CA ALA A 513 0.37 -14.82 17.65
C ALA A 513 -0.59 -14.16 16.64
N LYS A 514 -0.23 -14.11 15.37
CA LYS A 514 -1.07 -13.58 14.27
C LYS A 514 -1.63 -12.18 14.59
N SER A 515 -0.78 -11.28 15.05
CA SER A 515 -1.26 -9.97 15.48
C SER A 515 -0.43 -8.82 14.92
N ILE A 516 -1.10 -7.69 14.74
CA ILE A 516 -0.51 -6.40 14.44
C ILE A 516 -0.92 -5.46 15.57
N VAL A 517 0.05 -4.82 16.21
CA VAL A 517 -0.17 -3.92 17.34
C VAL A 517 0.47 -2.57 17.04
N THR A 518 -0.26 -1.49 17.26
CA THR A 518 0.29 -0.13 17.25
C THR A 518 0.19 0.47 18.65
N LEU A 519 1.32 0.95 19.16
CA LEU A 519 1.45 1.61 20.47
C LEU A 519 1.77 3.08 20.27
N THR A 520 1.18 3.93 21.09
CA THR A 520 1.52 5.36 21.17
C THR A 520 1.99 5.68 22.59
N LEU A 521 3.19 6.32 22.67
CA LEU A 521 3.82 6.79 23.88
C LEU A 521 3.96 8.32 23.82
N GLY A 522 3.56 9.03 24.89
CA GLY A 522 3.68 10.49 24.97
C GLY A 522 2.37 11.26 24.97
#